data_7351d075ab5bb6d39f0e62fe8f883e66
#
_entry.id   7351d075ab5bb6d39f0e62fe8f883e66
#
_cell.length_a   1.000
_cell.length_b   1.000
_cell.length_c   1.000
_cell.angle_alpha   90.00
_cell.angle_beta   90.00
_cell.angle_gamma   90.00
#
_symmetry.space_group_name_H-M   'P 1'
#
loop_
_entity.id
_entity.type
_entity.pdbx_description
1 polymer ?
#
loop_
_entity_poly.entity_id
_entity_poly.type
_entity_poly.pdbx_seq_one_letter_code
_entity_poly.pdbx_strand_id
1 'polypeptide(L)'
;MVAVAIVAFILVRNASVCQPYAQNQSIELRCAIVDQFSDDETNQDFVTQATKVLNDYGFKVDLYPKEDITVDFYRRLPCYGYNLVILRVHAGVLENEERQRESIWLFTAEPYQRMRYYMAQLRNQVTVAKTSDTSSIVFAVGTRFIRECTTGEFPDTVIINMGCATFYSDELARAFADKGASSYIGWDASVGLDYVDRATMTLIEKLCSEKLIVSEAVAETIKLEGLDPNNRAVLKYYPALSGSQTLKQLLETTEP
;
A
#
# COMPACT_ATOMS: atom_id res chain seq x y z
N MET A 1 -45.51 -37.64 23.40
CA MET A 1 -44.82 -37.08 22.21
C MET A 1 -44.23 -35.73 22.62
N VAL A 2 -42.90 -35.66 22.77
CA VAL A 2 -42.20 -34.43 23.16
C VAL A 2 -41.61 -33.84 21.85
N ALA A 3 -42.07 -32.65 21.46
CA ALA A 3 -41.55 -31.93 20.32
C ALA A 3 -40.24 -31.26 20.70
N VAL A 4 -39.14 -31.67 20.07
CA VAL A 4 -37.83 -31.03 20.21
C VAL A 4 -37.77 -29.88 19.17
N ALA A 5 -37.81 -28.65 19.67
CA ALA A 5 -37.60 -27.47 18.84
C ALA A 5 -36.08 -27.28 18.63
N ILE A 6 -35.64 -27.48 17.37
CA ILE A 6 -34.28 -27.17 16.96
C ILE A 6 -34.21 -25.65 16.67
N VAL A 7 -33.62 -24.90 17.60
CA VAL A 7 -33.29 -23.48 17.36
C VAL A 7 -32.01 -23.42 16.56
N ALA A 8 -32.14 -23.13 15.26
CA ALA A 8 -30.99 -22.85 14.40
C ALA A 8 -30.47 -21.44 14.72
N PHE A 9 -29.33 -21.34 15.41
CA PHE A 9 -28.59 -20.10 15.55
C PHE A 9 -27.93 -19.76 14.20
N ILE A 10 -28.54 -18.88 13.43
CA ILE A 10 -27.90 -18.27 12.29
C ILE A 10 -26.91 -17.25 12.86
N LEU A 11 -25.62 -17.62 12.92
CA LEU A 11 -24.53 -16.68 13.11
C LEU A 11 -24.45 -15.78 11.86
N VAL A 12 -25.15 -14.66 11.89
CA VAL A 12 -24.90 -13.56 10.97
C VAL A 12 -23.50 -13.05 11.30
N ARG A 13 -22.49 -13.51 10.54
CA ARG A 13 -21.20 -12.84 10.49
C ARG A 13 -21.49 -11.44 9.99
N ASN A 14 -21.39 -10.45 10.89
CA ASN A 14 -21.25 -9.06 10.50
C ASN A 14 -19.96 -8.96 9.69
N ALA A 15 -20.03 -9.18 8.40
CA ALA A 15 -19.07 -8.64 7.48
C ALA A 15 -19.16 -7.13 7.69
N SER A 16 -18.09 -6.52 8.20
CA SER A 16 -17.99 -5.08 8.32
C SER A 16 -17.98 -4.55 6.87
N VAL A 17 -19.17 -4.26 6.36
CA VAL A 17 -19.32 -3.61 5.06
C VAL A 17 -18.73 -2.22 5.26
N CYS A 18 -17.77 -1.84 4.42
CA CYS A 18 -17.36 -0.44 4.34
C CYS A 18 -18.64 0.37 4.18
N GLN A 19 -18.92 1.28 5.11
CA GLN A 19 -19.96 2.25 4.83
C GLN A 19 -19.45 3.12 3.70
N PRO A 20 -20.15 3.16 2.54
CA PRO A 20 -19.73 4.05 1.47
C PRO A 20 -19.66 5.46 2.05
N TYR A 21 -18.50 6.08 1.94
CA TYR A 21 -18.36 7.50 2.27
C TYR A 21 -19.41 8.25 1.47
N ALA A 22 -20.33 8.94 2.14
CA ALA A 22 -21.53 9.46 1.55
C ALA A 22 -21.22 10.36 0.35
N GLN A 23 -21.69 10.00 -0.83
CA GLN A 23 -21.46 10.65 -2.14
C GLN A 23 -22.07 12.05 -2.28
N ASN A 24 -22.29 12.81 -1.22
CA ASN A 24 -23.01 14.10 -1.26
C ASN A 24 -22.24 15.30 -0.72
N GLN A 25 -20.89 15.24 -0.66
CA GLN A 25 -20.08 16.44 -0.44
C GLN A 25 -19.08 16.57 -1.60
N SER A 26 -18.69 17.78 -1.97
CA SER A 26 -17.57 18.04 -2.89
C SER A 26 -16.48 17.03 -2.63
N ILE A 27 -16.07 16.25 -3.66
CA ILE A 27 -15.13 15.15 -3.50
C ILE A 27 -13.81 15.76 -3.01
N GLU A 28 -13.61 15.76 -1.69
CA GLU A 28 -12.36 16.16 -1.07
C GLU A 28 -11.35 15.06 -1.38
N LEU A 29 -10.31 15.37 -2.13
CA LEU A 29 -9.22 14.43 -2.40
C LEU A 29 -8.50 14.10 -1.09
N ARG A 30 -8.32 12.81 -0.80
CA ARG A 30 -7.69 12.33 0.42
C ARG A 30 -6.45 11.50 0.13
N CYS A 31 -5.38 11.77 0.88
CA CYS A 31 -4.14 11.02 0.82
C CYS A 31 -3.81 10.41 2.18
N ALA A 32 -3.38 9.16 2.21
CA ALA A 32 -2.76 8.54 3.38
C ALA A 32 -1.25 8.44 3.19
N ILE A 33 -0.48 8.93 4.16
CA ILE A 33 0.94 8.58 4.31
C ILE A 33 1.03 7.58 5.47
N VAL A 34 1.40 6.36 5.15
CA VAL A 34 1.52 5.23 6.09
C VAL A 34 3.02 5.08 6.38
N ASP A 35 3.44 5.56 7.55
CA ASP A 35 4.85 5.73 7.88
C ASP A 35 5.33 4.79 8.99
N GLN A 36 5.93 3.66 8.61
CA GLN A 36 6.51 2.71 9.55
C GLN A 36 7.82 3.21 10.19
N PHE A 37 8.38 4.29 9.67
CA PHE A 37 9.63 4.92 10.14
C PHE A 37 9.37 6.18 10.96
N SER A 38 8.13 6.40 11.43
CA SER A 38 7.75 7.61 12.17
C SER A 38 8.53 7.83 13.48
N ASP A 39 9.12 6.77 14.05
CA ASP A 39 9.96 6.85 15.25
C ASP A 39 11.40 7.32 14.94
N ASP A 40 11.78 7.40 13.66
CA ASP A 40 13.11 7.82 13.24
C ASP A 40 13.15 9.32 12.96
N GLU A 41 13.80 10.08 13.85
CA GLU A 41 13.90 11.55 13.74
C GLU A 41 14.60 12.01 12.45
N THR A 42 15.41 11.15 11.81
CA THR A 42 16.18 11.52 10.62
C THR A 42 15.33 11.69 9.37
N ASN A 43 14.11 11.16 9.35
CA ASN A 43 13.26 11.06 8.15
C ASN A 43 11.95 11.87 8.21
N GLN A 44 11.82 12.79 9.16
CA GLN A 44 10.63 13.66 9.25
C GLN A 44 10.53 14.66 8.10
N ASP A 45 11.65 14.99 7.45
CA ASP A 45 11.70 15.92 6.34
C ASP A 45 10.86 15.44 5.14
N PHE A 46 10.89 14.13 4.82
CA PHE A 46 10.07 13.57 3.75
C PHE A 46 8.57 13.81 4.00
N VAL A 47 8.08 13.43 5.18
CA VAL A 47 6.66 13.56 5.53
C VAL A 47 6.21 15.02 5.47
N THR A 48 7.03 15.93 5.98
CA THR A 48 6.74 17.38 5.98
C THR A 48 6.66 17.94 4.56
N GLN A 49 7.65 17.61 3.71
CA GLN A 49 7.71 18.11 2.33
C GLN A 49 6.60 17.49 1.46
N ALA A 50 6.41 16.17 1.56
CA ALA A 50 5.35 15.47 0.84
C ALA A 50 3.96 16.01 1.22
N THR A 51 3.70 16.18 2.52
CA THR A 51 2.43 16.76 3.00
C THR A 51 2.17 18.14 2.40
N LYS A 52 3.20 18.99 2.32
CA LYS A 52 3.06 20.31 1.72
C LYS A 52 2.66 20.23 0.24
N VAL A 53 3.40 19.46 -0.56
CA VAL A 53 3.12 19.33 -2.01
C VAL A 53 1.75 18.71 -2.26
N LEU A 54 1.37 17.72 -1.46
CA LEU A 54 0.07 17.08 -1.56
C LEU A 54 -1.08 18.03 -1.19
N ASN A 55 -0.92 18.82 -0.13
CA ASN A 55 -1.90 19.86 0.25
C ASN A 55 -2.01 20.94 -0.84
N ASP A 56 -0.89 21.38 -1.42
CA ASP A 56 -0.86 22.36 -2.50
C ASP A 56 -1.56 21.83 -3.77
N TYR A 57 -1.55 20.51 -4.00
CA TYR A 57 -2.32 19.88 -5.07
C TYR A 57 -3.82 19.81 -4.77
N GLY A 58 -4.22 19.81 -3.51
CA GLY A 58 -5.61 19.74 -3.06
C GLY A 58 -5.98 18.50 -2.26
N PHE A 59 -5.02 17.66 -1.89
CA PHE A 59 -5.26 16.53 -0.99
C PHE A 59 -5.38 17.01 0.46
N LYS A 60 -6.27 16.37 1.21
CA LYS A 60 -6.20 16.33 2.66
C LYS A 60 -5.37 15.13 3.06
N VAL A 61 -4.30 15.37 3.79
CA VAL A 61 -3.32 14.32 4.15
C VAL A 61 -3.58 13.82 5.56
N ASP A 62 -3.80 12.50 5.68
CA ASP A 62 -3.85 11.79 6.96
C ASP A 62 -2.55 10.99 7.14
N LEU A 63 -1.93 11.12 8.32
CA LEU A 63 -0.70 10.43 8.68
C LEU A 63 -1.01 9.22 9.56
N TYR A 64 -0.46 8.07 9.22
CA TYR A 64 -0.53 6.85 10.02
C TYR A 64 0.86 6.52 10.52
N PRO A 65 1.14 6.76 11.82
CA PRO A 65 2.41 6.39 12.42
C PRO A 65 2.55 4.88 12.54
N LYS A 66 3.76 4.44 12.84
CA LYS A 66 4.16 3.04 12.92
C LYS A 66 3.20 2.15 13.70
N GLU A 67 2.78 2.59 14.89
CA GLU A 67 1.90 1.82 15.78
C GLU A 67 0.53 1.52 15.21
N ASP A 68 0.04 2.33 14.27
CA ASP A 68 -1.25 2.13 13.61
C ASP A 68 -1.19 1.07 12.51
N ILE A 69 0.03 0.70 12.04
CA ILE A 69 0.23 -0.19 10.90
C ILE A 69 0.11 -1.66 11.36
N THR A 70 -1.10 -2.14 11.44
CA THR A 70 -1.44 -3.51 11.87
C THR A 70 -1.98 -4.36 10.71
N VAL A 71 -2.17 -5.66 10.94
CA VAL A 71 -2.86 -6.53 9.96
C VAL A 71 -4.29 -6.03 9.71
N ASP A 72 -4.97 -5.53 10.74
CA ASP A 72 -6.33 -5.00 10.60
C ASP A 72 -6.35 -3.65 9.86
N PHE A 73 -5.33 -2.82 10.04
CA PHE A 73 -5.14 -1.60 9.24
C PHE A 73 -5.13 -1.93 7.74
N TYR A 74 -4.27 -2.84 7.30
CA TYR A 74 -4.23 -3.25 5.89
C TYR A 74 -5.56 -3.86 5.42
N ARG A 75 -6.24 -4.63 6.28
CA ARG A 75 -7.56 -5.18 5.95
C ARG A 75 -8.58 -4.10 5.64
N ARG A 76 -8.56 -3.01 6.39
CA ARG A 76 -9.56 -1.94 6.32
C ARG A 76 -9.14 -0.77 5.43
N LEU A 77 -7.90 -0.75 4.95
CA LEU A 77 -7.34 0.34 4.16
C LEU A 77 -8.24 0.77 2.99
N PRO A 78 -8.85 -0.14 2.21
CA PRO A 78 -9.78 0.26 1.16
C PRO A 78 -11.00 1.02 1.68
N CYS A 79 -11.48 0.69 2.89
CA CYS A 79 -12.65 1.33 3.49
C CYS A 79 -12.43 2.78 3.92
N TYR A 80 -11.17 3.23 3.99
CA TYR A 80 -10.87 4.61 4.40
C TYR A 80 -11.09 5.63 3.28
N GLY A 81 -11.25 5.17 2.02
CA GLY A 81 -11.60 6.01 0.88
C GLY A 81 -10.53 7.02 0.49
N TYR A 82 -9.28 6.60 0.46
CA TYR A 82 -8.16 7.42 -0.01
C TYR A 82 -8.03 7.36 -1.52
N ASN A 83 -7.75 8.51 -2.13
CA ASN A 83 -7.43 8.63 -3.54
C ASN A 83 -5.93 8.40 -3.82
N LEU A 84 -5.08 8.69 -2.84
CA LEU A 84 -3.65 8.40 -2.90
C LEU A 84 -3.22 7.73 -1.60
N VAL A 85 -2.48 6.62 -1.71
CA VAL A 85 -1.89 5.92 -0.57
C VAL A 85 -0.39 5.82 -0.78
N ILE A 86 0.38 6.40 0.11
CA ILE A 86 1.85 6.31 0.12
C ILE A 86 2.24 5.35 1.24
N LEU A 87 2.73 4.17 0.86
CA LEU A 87 3.16 3.13 1.79
C LEU A 87 4.68 3.25 2.03
N ARG A 88 5.07 4.00 3.02
CA ARG A 88 6.45 4.11 3.51
C ARG A 88 6.69 3.05 4.58
N VAL A 89 6.83 1.81 4.13
CA VAL A 89 6.85 0.62 4.98
C VAL A 89 7.98 -0.33 4.57
N HIS A 90 8.46 -1.13 5.50
CA HIS A 90 9.31 -2.26 5.15
C HIS A 90 8.55 -3.25 4.28
N ALA A 91 9.23 -3.80 3.30
CA ALA A 91 8.73 -4.91 2.50
C ALA A 91 9.88 -5.88 2.19
N GLY A 92 9.53 -7.09 1.83
CA GLY A 92 10.49 -8.10 1.45
C GLY A 92 9.88 -9.21 0.62
N VAL A 93 10.75 -9.98 -0.02
CA VAL A 93 10.40 -11.16 -0.78
C VAL A 93 10.70 -12.39 0.08
N LEU A 94 9.73 -13.28 0.24
CA LEU A 94 9.95 -14.57 0.85
C LEU A 94 10.35 -15.56 -0.25
N GLU A 95 11.61 -15.96 -0.24
CA GLU A 95 12.09 -17.05 -1.09
C GLU A 95 11.64 -18.37 -0.48
N ASN A 96 10.82 -19.12 -1.21
CA ASN A 96 10.49 -20.48 -0.82
C ASN A 96 11.56 -21.43 -1.37
N GLU A 97 12.08 -22.35 -0.54
CA GLU A 97 13.09 -23.35 -0.94
C GLU A 97 12.65 -24.20 -2.15
N GLU A 98 11.37 -24.29 -2.42
CA GLU A 98 10.79 -24.98 -3.58
C GLU A 98 10.71 -24.14 -4.86
N ARG A 99 11.29 -22.93 -4.91
CA ARG A 99 11.49 -22.06 -6.09
C ARG A 99 10.25 -21.75 -6.95
N GLN A 100 9.03 -21.83 -6.45
CA GLN A 100 7.89 -21.69 -7.36
C GLN A 100 6.96 -20.48 -7.12
N ARG A 101 7.05 -19.75 -6.03
CA ARG A 101 6.32 -18.46 -5.86
C ARG A 101 7.02 -17.58 -4.84
N GLU A 102 7.76 -16.64 -5.32
CA GLU A 102 8.25 -15.52 -4.54
C GLU A 102 7.07 -14.61 -4.23
N SER A 103 6.70 -14.51 -2.96
CA SER A 103 5.61 -13.62 -2.53
C SER A 103 6.19 -12.36 -1.92
N ILE A 104 5.64 -11.21 -2.30
CA ILE A 104 5.98 -9.92 -1.72
C ILE A 104 5.16 -9.72 -0.45
N TRP A 105 5.81 -9.28 0.63
CA TRP A 105 5.22 -9.10 1.94
C TRP A 105 5.42 -7.66 2.42
N LEU A 106 4.34 -7.00 2.82
CA LEU A 106 4.33 -5.69 3.46
C LEU A 106 4.34 -5.89 4.97
N PHE A 107 5.28 -5.26 5.64
CA PHE A 107 5.44 -5.43 7.07
C PHE A 107 4.43 -4.56 7.83
N THR A 108 4.04 -5.05 9.00
CA THR A 108 3.28 -4.30 9.98
C THR A 108 4.18 -3.90 11.14
N ALA A 109 3.68 -3.08 12.06
CA ALA A 109 4.30 -2.88 13.37
C ALA A 109 3.69 -3.79 14.46
N GLU A 110 2.73 -4.63 14.10
CA GLU A 110 2.04 -5.48 15.04
C GLU A 110 2.93 -6.66 15.46
N PRO A 111 3.22 -6.81 16.79
CA PRO A 111 4.06 -7.89 17.27
C PRO A 111 3.50 -9.28 16.90
N TYR A 112 4.37 -10.14 16.42
CA TYR A 112 4.00 -11.49 16.02
C TYR A 112 3.55 -12.33 17.23
N GLN A 113 2.44 -13.04 17.08
CA GLN A 113 1.91 -14.02 18.01
C GLN A 113 1.46 -15.25 17.23
N ARG A 114 2.05 -16.41 17.52
CA ARG A 114 1.88 -17.65 16.75
C ARG A 114 0.43 -18.03 16.48
N MET A 115 -0.46 -17.85 17.45
CA MET A 115 -1.88 -18.26 17.35
C MET A 115 -2.78 -17.17 16.79
N ARG A 116 -2.30 -15.92 16.74
CA ARG A 116 -3.06 -14.82 16.16
C ARG A 116 -3.04 -14.93 14.64
N TYR A 117 -4.17 -14.70 14.00
CA TYR A 117 -4.33 -14.88 12.55
C TYR A 117 -3.96 -16.28 12.03
N TYR A 118 -4.09 -17.33 12.87
CA TYR A 118 -3.63 -18.69 12.56
C TYR A 118 -4.13 -19.19 11.20
N MET A 119 -5.43 -18.99 10.89
CA MET A 119 -5.99 -19.42 9.60
C MET A 119 -5.45 -18.60 8.41
N ALA A 120 -5.14 -17.34 8.60
CA ALA A 120 -4.52 -16.50 7.55
C ALA A 120 -3.04 -16.90 7.33
N GLN A 121 -2.34 -17.29 8.40
CA GLN A 121 -0.98 -17.84 8.28
C GLN A 121 -0.98 -19.15 7.49
N LEU A 122 -1.89 -20.10 7.79
CA LEU A 122 -2.01 -21.36 7.05
C LEU A 122 -2.36 -21.17 5.54
N ARG A 123 -2.96 -20.05 5.19
CA ARG A 123 -3.34 -19.70 3.82
C ARG A 123 -2.31 -18.84 3.11
N ASN A 124 -1.15 -18.62 3.69
CA ASN A 124 -0.12 -17.70 3.16
C ASN A 124 -0.67 -16.30 2.86
N GLN A 125 -1.55 -15.79 3.72
CA GLN A 125 -2.11 -14.43 3.66
C GLN A 125 -1.35 -13.50 4.61
N VAL A 126 -0.95 -14.03 5.77
CA VAL A 126 -0.16 -13.36 6.80
C VAL A 126 1.02 -14.24 7.17
N THR A 127 2.17 -13.64 7.43
CA THR A 127 3.37 -14.38 7.86
C THR A 127 4.11 -13.63 8.97
N VAL A 128 5.16 -14.25 9.49
CA VAL A 128 6.14 -13.63 10.37
C VAL A 128 7.18 -12.89 9.54
N ALA A 129 7.57 -11.70 10.00
CA ALA A 129 8.65 -10.94 9.41
C ALA A 129 9.59 -10.38 10.47
N LYS A 130 10.84 -10.15 10.09
CA LYS A 130 11.86 -9.53 10.92
C LYS A 130 12.66 -8.56 10.06
N THR A 131 12.79 -7.33 10.52
CA THR A 131 13.73 -6.38 9.92
C THR A 131 15.13 -6.63 10.45
N SER A 132 16.16 -6.34 9.65
CA SER A 132 17.56 -6.48 10.08
C SER A 132 17.90 -5.59 11.28
N ASP A 133 17.24 -4.45 11.37
CA ASP A 133 17.57 -3.36 12.29
C ASP A 133 16.89 -3.50 13.65
N THR A 134 15.89 -4.36 13.79
CA THR A 134 15.18 -4.56 15.05
C THR A 134 15.18 -6.02 15.46
N SER A 135 15.28 -6.25 16.77
CA SER A 135 15.05 -7.58 17.36
C SER A 135 13.56 -7.98 17.34
N SER A 136 12.69 -7.06 16.98
CA SER A 136 11.24 -7.26 16.99
C SER A 136 10.78 -8.11 15.81
N ILE A 137 10.01 -9.14 16.13
CA ILE A 137 9.35 -10.00 15.15
C ILE A 137 7.90 -9.51 15.02
N VAL A 138 7.47 -9.21 13.79
CA VAL A 138 6.16 -8.64 13.49
C VAL A 138 5.39 -9.49 12.51
N PHE A 139 4.12 -9.19 12.31
CA PHE A 139 3.36 -9.73 11.19
C PHE A 139 3.70 -9.00 9.89
N ALA A 140 3.56 -9.73 8.78
CA ALA A 140 3.53 -9.15 7.44
C ALA A 140 2.33 -9.70 6.67
N VAL A 141 1.78 -8.87 5.78
CA VAL A 141 0.66 -9.22 4.90
C VAL A 141 1.17 -9.43 3.48
N GLY A 142 0.76 -10.52 2.86
CA GLY A 142 1.21 -10.89 1.52
C GLY A 142 0.25 -10.45 0.41
N THR A 143 0.66 -10.66 -0.83
CA THR A 143 -0.15 -10.44 -2.03
C THR A 143 -1.53 -11.09 -1.95
N ARG A 144 -1.61 -12.32 -1.42
CA ARG A 144 -2.87 -13.01 -1.19
C ARG A 144 -3.78 -12.30 -0.18
N PHE A 145 -3.20 -11.68 0.85
CA PHE A 145 -3.97 -10.91 1.82
C PHE A 145 -4.66 -9.71 1.15
N ILE A 146 -3.95 -9.00 0.29
CA ILE A 146 -4.53 -7.85 -0.43
C ILE A 146 -5.73 -8.30 -1.26
N ARG A 147 -5.63 -9.42 -2.00
CA ARG A 147 -6.73 -9.92 -2.83
C ARG A 147 -7.92 -10.45 -2.04
N GLU A 148 -7.67 -11.23 -0.97
CA GLU A 148 -8.66 -12.09 -0.35
C GLU A 148 -9.16 -11.57 1.00
N CYS A 149 -8.37 -10.73 1.70
CA CYS A 149 -8.63 -10.34 3.09
C CYS A 149 -8.95 -8.87 3.27
N THR A 150 -8.65 -8.01 2.29
CA THR A 150 -9.03 -6.60 2.39
C THR A 150 -10.54 -6.44 2.24
N THR A 151 -11.12 -5.55 3.03
CA THR A 151 -12.55 -5.23 2.99
C THR A 151 -12.76 -4.04 2.07
N GLY A 152 -13.66 -4.17 1.09
CA GLY A 152 -13.91 -3.12 0.10
C GLY A 152 -12.91 -3.13 -1.07
N GLU A 153 -12.87 -2.03 -1.81
CA GLU A 153 -12.08 -1.82 -3.00
C GLU A 153 -11.33 -0.47 -2.91
N PHE A 154 -10.41 -0.23 -3.83
CA PHE A 154 -9.63 0.99 -3.96
C PHE A 154 -10.09 1.81 -5.20
N PRO A 155 -11.35 2.27 -5.26
CA PRO A 155 -11.80 3.05 -6.41
C PRO A 155 -11.01 4.34 -6.50
N ASP A 156 -10.64 4.74 -7.72
CA ASP A 156 -9.97 6.01 -8.01
C ASP A 156 -8.73 6.23 -7.13
N THR A 157 -8.00 5.15 -6.84
CA THR A 157 -6.88 5.18 -5.90
C THR A 157 -5.56 4.89 -6.60
N VAL A 158 -4.57 5.75 -6.37
CA VAL A 158 -3.16 5.51 -6.73
C VAL A 158 -2.39 5.02 -5.51
N ILE A 159 -1.64 3.95 -5.66
CA ILE A 159 -0.78 3.40 -4.61
C ILE A 159 0.69 3.68 -4.97
N ILE A 160 1.41 4.40 -4.12
CA ILE A 160 2.88 4.54 -4.20
C ILE A 160 3.48 3.73 -3.06
N ASN A 161 4.22 2.67 -3.39
CA ASN A 161 4.82 1.80 -2.40
C ASN A 161 6.34 2.00 -2.36
N MET A 162 6.82 2.50 -1.23
CA MET A 162 8.22 2.84 -0.99
C MET A 162 9.05 1.66 -0.45
N GLY A 163 8.41 0.53 -0.17
CA GLY A 163 9.08 -0.65 0.39
C GLY A 163 10.03 -1.34 -0.59
N CYS A 164 10.95 -2.14 -0.04
CA CYS A 164 11.90 -2.92 -0.81
C CYS A 164 11.22 -3.96 -1.69
N ALA A 165 11.65 -4.08 -2.96
CA ALA A 165 11.24 -5.14 -3.89
C ALA A 165 9.71 -5.28 -4.07
N THR A 166 8.96 -4.20 -3.86
CA THR A 166 7.49 -4.21 -3.96
C THR A 166 6.97 -4.38 -5.39
N PHE A 167 7.89 -4.30 -6.34
CA PHE A 167 7.67 -4.61 -7.76
C PHE A 167 8.68 -5.65 -8.28
N TYR A 168 9.19 -6.54 -7.39
CA TYR A 168 10.06 -7.66 -7.76
C TYR A 168 9.39 -8.54 -8.84
N SER A 169 8.08 -8.74 -8.67
CA SER A 169 7.16 -9.23 -9.70
C SER A 169 5.94 -8.30 -9.76
N ASP A 170 5.10 -8.44 -10.77
CA ASP A 170 3.88 -7.63 -10.88
C ASP A 170 2.71 -8.15 -10.02
N GLU A 171 2.90 -9.21 -9.23
CA GLU A 171 1.82 -9.87 -8.48
C GLU A 171 1.17 -8.95 -7.43
N LEU A 172 1.98 -8.18 -6.68
CA LEU A 172 1.45 -7.25 -5.68
C LEU A 172 0.72 -6.08 -6.36
N ALA A 173 1.29 -5.54 -7.44
CA ALA A 173 0.66 -4.49 -8.24
C ALA A 173 -0.68 -4.94 -8.82
N ARG A 174 -0.72 -6.17 -9.37
CA ARG A 174 -1.97 -6.80 -9.84
C ARG A 174 -2.97 -6.98 -8.71
N ALA A 175 -2.52 -7.37 -7.51
CA ALA A 175 -3.43 -7.55 -6.38
C ALA A 175 -4.15 -6.26 -5.99
N PHE A 176 -3.44 -5.13 -6.00
CA PHE A 176 -4.06 -3.82 -5.77
C PHE A 176 -4.98 -3.41 -6.93
N ALA A 177 -4.57 -3.65 -8.19
CA ALA A 177 -5.41 -3.37 -9.35
C ALA A 177 -6.67 -4.25 -9.39
N ASP A 178 -6.57 -5.55 -9.08
CA ASP A 178 -7.71 -6.47 -8.94
C ASP A 178 -8.70 -6.02 -7.85
N LYS A 179 -8.23 -5.18 -6.92
CA LYS A 179 -9.04 -4.54 -5.88
C LYS A 179 -9.47 -3.11 -6.24
N GLY A 180 -9.29 -2.71 -7.50
CA GLY A 180 -9.80 -1.45 -8.04
C GLY A 180 -8.82 -0.28 -8.06
N ALA A 181 -7.56 -0.46 -7.63
CA ALA A 181 -6.57 0.63 -7.71
C ALA A 181 -6.29 1.03 -9.16
N SER A 182 -6.35 2.34 -9.44
CA SER A 182 -6.14 2.91 -10.78
C SER A 182 -4.69 2.80 -11.22
N SER A 183 -3.74 2.91 -10.28
CA SER A 183 -2.31 2.73 -10.54
C SER A 183 -1.58 2.26 -9.28
N TYR A 184 -0.55 1.47 -9.49
CA TYR A 184 0.41 1.06 -8.48
C TYR A 184 1.81 1.40 -8.95
N ILE A 185 2.61 2.05 -8.10
CA ILE A 185 3.98 2.45 -8.38
C ILE A 185 4.88 1.88 -7.27
N GLY A 186 5.98 1.24 -7.62
CA GLY A 186 6.87 0.58 -6.65
C GLY A 186 8.23 0.21 -7.24
N TRP A 187 9.08 -0.42 -6.45
CA TRP A 187 10.48 -0.71 -6.75
C TRP A 187 10.73 -2.18 -7.03
N ASP A 188 11.52 -2.50 -8.06
CA ASP A 188 11.79 -3.89 -8.47
C ASP A 188 12.89 -4.58 -7.65
N ALA A 189 13.62 -3.84 -6.83
CA ALA A 189 14.66 -4.37 -5.95
C ALA A 189 14.64 -3.65 -4.59
N SER A 190 15.50 -4.05 -3.67
CA SER A 190 15.67 -3.36 -2.39
C SER A 190 16.14 -1.93 -2.59
N VAL A 191 15.69 -1.02 -1.74
CA VAL A 191 16.01 0.41 -1.78
C VAL A 191 16.50 0.90 -0.43
N GLY A 192 17.47 1.80 -0.44
CA GLY A 192 17.90 2.52 0.76
C GLY A 192 16.87 3.59 1.14
N LEU A 193 16.67 3.80 2.45
CA LEU A 193 15.64 4.72 2.96
C LEU A 193 15.85 6.15 2.46
N ASP A 194 17.08 6.70 2.57
CA ASP A 194 17.39 8.06 2.11
C ASP A 194 17.18 8.22 0.59
N TYR A 195 17.47 7.18 -0.17
CA TYR A 195 17.27 7.20 -1.61
C TYR A 195 15.78 7.17 -1.96
N VAL A 196 15.02 6.26 -1.36
CA VAL A 196 13.59 6.10 -1.66
C VAL A 196 12.79 7.33 -1.23
N ASP A 197 13.16 7.99 -0.13
CA ASP A 197 12.53 9.23 0.32
C ASP A 197 12.74 10.36 -0.72
N ARG A 198 13.98 10.58 -1.18
CA ARG A 198 14.26 11.58 -2.22
C ARG A 198 13.56 11.26 -3.54
N ALA A 199 13.68 10.02 -4.00
CA ALA A 199 13.09 9.62 -5.27
C ALA A 199 11.55 9.67 -5.24
N THR A 200 10.93 9.31 -4.12
CA THR A 200 9.47 9.44 -3.97
C THR A 200 9.04 10.90 -3.87
N MET A 201 9.84 11.75 -3.22
CA MET A 201 9.57 13.19 -3.20
C MET A 201 9.58 13.78 -4.61
N THR A 202 10.62 13.48 -5.41
CA THR A 202 10.71 13.85 -6.83
C THR A 202 9.50 13.33 -7.61
N LEU A 203 9.09 12.06 -7.42
CA LEU A 203 7.92 11.50 -8.08
C LEU A 203 6.63 12.27 -7.73
N ILE A 204 6.42 12.60 -6.45
CA ILE A 204 5.26 13.37 -6.00
C ILE A 204 5.26 14.76 -6.65
N GLU A 205 6.41 15.43 -6.74
CA GLU A 205 6.52 16.72 -7.41
C GLU A 205 6.18 16.64 -8.90
N LYS A 206 6.66 15.59 -9.60
CA LYS A 206 6.36 15.37 -11.02
C LYS A 206 4.86 15.11 -11.25
N LEU A 207 4.23 14.30 -10.38
CA LEU A 207 2.81 13.98 -10.50
C LEU A 207 1.90 15.15 -10.09
N CYS A 208 2.20 15.82 -8.98
CA CYS A 208 1.33 16.83 -8.38
C CYS A 208 1.60 18.24 -8.88
N SER A 209 2.86 18.69 -8.87
CA SER A 209 3.22 20.06 -9.21
C SER A 209 3.37 20.25 -10.73
N GLU A 210 4.09 19.33 -11.38
CA GLU A 210 4.31 19.39 -12.83
C GLU A 210 3.20 18.73 -13.65
N LYS A 211 2.33 17.94 -12.99
CA LYS A 211 1.16 17.28 -13.59
C LYS A 211 1.50 16.38 -14.78
N LEU A 212 2.67 15.76 -14.73
CA LEU A 212 3.10 14.81 -15.76
C LEU A 212 2.23 13.54 -15.73
N ILE A 213 2.15 12.85 -16.87
CA ILE A 213 1.61 11.49 -16.92
C ILE A 213 2.53 10.53 -16.15
N VAL A 214 2.00 9.42 -15.64
CA VAL A 214 2.75 8.49 -14.78
C VAL A 214 4.04 8.00 -15.41
N SER A 215 4.04 7.66 -16.71
CA SER A 215 5.25 7.19 -17.39
C SER A 215 6.35 8.25 -17.46
N GLU A 216 6.00 9.51 -17.71
CA GLU A 216 6.95 10.62 -17.72
C GLU A 216 7.45 10.95 -16.32
N ALA A 217 6.55 10.97 -15.32
CA ALA A 217 6.92 11.21 -13.93
C ALA A 217 7.91 10.15 -13.43
N VAL A 218 7.68 8.87 -13.72
CA VAL A 218 8.59 7.76 -13.38
C VAL A 218 9.93 7.92 -14.12
N ALA A 219 9.90 8.19 -15.41
CA ALA A 219 11.13 8.35 -16.21
C ALA A 219 11.98 9.55 -15.75
N GLU A 220 11.36 10.71 -15.50
CA GLU A 220 12.08 11.89 -15.01
C GLU A 220 12.61 11.67 -13.58
N THR A 221 11.87 10.96 -12.72
CA THR A 221 12.37 10.57 -11.39
C THR A 221 13.64 9.73 -11.50
N ILE A 222 13.63 8.67 -12.33
CA ILE A 222 14.82 7.82 -12.55
C ILE A 222 15.97 8.63 -13.14
N LYS A 223 15.70 9.55 -14.06
CA LYS A 223 16.71 10.37 -14.69
C LYS A 223 17.38 11.35 -13.70
N LEU A 224 16.61 11.94 -12.79
CA LEU A 224 17.11 12.94 -11.84
C LEU A 224 17.82 12.28 -10.65
N GLU A 225 17.24 11.24 -10.08
CA GLU A 225 17.75 10.59 -8.86
C GLU A 225 18.76 9.47 -9.16
N GLY A 226 18.79 8.99 -10.41
CA GLY A 226 19.53 7.80 -10.79
C GLY A 226 18.86 6.52 -10.29
N LEU A 227 19.57 5.41 -10.33
CA LEU A 227 19.17 4.15 -9.70
C LEU A 227 19.66 4.10 -8.25
N ASP A 228 18.99 3.30 -7.41
CA ASP A 228 19.49 3.07 -6.04
C ASP A 228 20.97 2.71 -6.06
N PRO A 229 21.81 3.39 -5.26
CA PRO A 229 23.27 3.23 -5.35
C PRO A 229 23.75 1.84 -4.92
N ASN A 230 22.98 1.15 -4.07
CA ASN A 230 23.37 -0.15 -3.52
C ASN A 230 22.81 -1.32 -4.33
N ASN A 231 21.53 -1.24 -4.71
CA ASN A 231 20.80 -2.36 -5.30
C ASN A 231 20.35 -2.08 -6.74
N ARG A 232 20.59 -0.88 -7.27
CA ARG A 232 20.19 -0.44 -8.61
C ARG A 232 18.69 -0.63 -8.90
N ALA A 233 17.86 -0.50 -7.86
CA ALA A 233 16.41 -0.62 -7.97
C ALA A 233 15.83 0.38 -8.98
N VAL A 234 14.85 -0.08 -9.73
CA VAL A 234 14.13 0.68 -10.76
C VAL A 234 12.70 0.89 -10.33
N LEU A 235 12.23 2.13 -10.44
CA LEU A 235 10.84 2.47 -10.21
C LEU A 235 9.98 1.99 -11.38
N LYS A 236 8.87 1.32 -11.08
CA LYS A 236 7.94 0.77 -12.07
C LYS A 236 6.49 1.12 -11.71
N TYR A 237 5.58 0.97 -12.68
CA TYR A 237 4.15 1.18 -12.47
C TYR A 237 3.30 0.11 -13.16
N TYR A 238 2.06 -0.05 -12.69
CA TYR A 238 1.06 -0.97 -13.22
C TYR A 238 -0.35 -0.41 -12.98
N PRO A 239 -1.34 -0.62 -13.88
CA PRO A 239 -1.22 -1.26 -15.19
C PRO A 239 -0.52 -0.36 -16.21
N ALA A 240 -0.08 -0.92 -17.34
CA ALA A 240 0.61 -0.16 -18.37
C ALA A 240 -0.23 1.03 -18.91
N LEU A 241 -1.56 0.90 -18.93
CA LEU A 241 -2.47 1.97 -19.35
C LEU A 241 -2.42 3.20 -18.45
N SER A 242 -2.15 3.05 -17.15
CA SER A 242 -2.02 4.18 -16.23
C SER A 242 -0.84 5.09 -16.60
N GLY A 243 0.14 4.55 -17.32
CA GLY A 243 1.29 5.32 -17.78
C GLY A 243 0.98 6.52 -18.66
N SER A 244 -0.11 6.48 -19.41
CA SER A 244 -0.57 7.57 -20.29
C SER A 244 -1.51 8.58 -19.61
N GLN A 245 -1.74 8.42 -18.30
CA GLN A 245 -2.67 9.23 -17.55
C GLN A 245 -1.95 10.11 -16.53
N THR A 246 -2.48 11.31 -16.32
CA THR A 246 -2.09 12.19 -15.22
C THR A 246 -2.71 11.71 -13.91
N LEU A 247 -2.18 12.16 -12.77
CA LEU A 247 -2.77 11.87 -11.47
C LEU A 247 -4.26 12.24 -11.44
N LYS A 248 -4.61 13.42 -11.94
CA LYS A 248 -6.02 13.86 -12.02
C LYS A 248 -6.91 12.85 -12.76
N GLN A 249 -6.49 12.35 -13.92
CA GLN A 249 -7.25 11.38 -14.70
C GLN A 249 -7.40 10.03 -13.99
N LEU A 250 -6.41 9.63 -13.19
CA LEU A 250 -6.47 8.39 -12.40
C LEU A 250 -7.40 8.49 -11.19
N LEU A 251 -7.63 9.71 -10.68
CA LEU A 251 -8.48 9.98 -9.51
C LEU A 251 -9.94 10.33 -9.90
N GLU A 252 -10.20 10.53 -11.17
CA GLU A 252 -11.52 10.82 -11.71
C GLU A 252 -11.90 9.68 -12.67
N THR A 253 -12.48 8.58 -12.14
CA THR A 253 -13.06 7.59 -13.04
C THR A 253 -14.24 8.24 -13.74
N THR A 254 -14.08 8.59 -15.00
CA THR A 254 -15.25 8.80 -15.86
C THR A 254 -15.96 7.45 -15.97
N GLU A 255 -17.12 7.32 -15.33
CA GLU A 255 -18.02 6.20 -15.63
C GLU A 255 -18.17 6.08 -17.16
N PRO A 256 -18.07 4.84 -17.67
CA PRO A 256 -18.21 4.60 -19.10
C PRO A 256 -19.63 4.90 -19.61
#